data_babf3d31dc31dbee1cb7f566f3012057
#
_entry.id   babf3d31dc31dbee1cb7f566f3012057
#
_cell.length_a   1.000
_cell.length_b   1.000
_cell.length_c   1.000
_cell.angle_alpha   90.00
_cell.angle_beta   90.00
_cell.angle_gamma   90.00
#
_symmetry.space_group_name_H-M   'P 1'
#
loop_
_entity.id
_entity.type
_entity.pdbx_description
1 polymer ?
#
loop_
_entity_poly.entity_id
_entity_poly.type
_entity_poly.pdbx_seq_one_letter_code
_entity_poly.pdbx_strand_id
1 'polypeptide(L)'
;MFLWTGEGGWATASNWLLGIGLVTAALAAATGLADYMGDDRVRRLGTAIRHMIANVAVVVIEIINLILRLGGDTEIIGDLGVWLSGAATLILLYSGWLGGELVYRHRVGVQETRDEFSGYDDGHPEAGG
;
A
#
# COMPACT_ATOMS: atom_id res chain seq x y z
N MET A 1 -3.83 7.17 23.02
CA MET A 1 -3.19 8.16 23.93
C MET A 1 -4.05 9.41 24.08
N PHE A 2 -4.45 10.13 23.00
CA PHE A 2 -5.34 11.30 23.10
C PHE A 2 -6.63 11.01 23.90
N LEU A 3 -7.29 9.87 23.64
CA LEU A 3 -8.51 9.45 24.34
C LEU A 3 -8.33 9.23 25.84
N TRP A 4 -7.11 9.04 26.31
CA TRP A 4 -6.82 8.78 27.73
C TRP A 4 -6.25 10.01 28.45
N THR A 5 -5.49 10.86 27.73
CA THR A 5 -4.82 12.03 28.33
C THR A 5 -5.48 13.35 27.97
N GLY A 6 -6.29 13.41 26.91
CA GLY A 6 -6.92 14.65 26.43
C GLY A 6 -5.93 15.72 25.93
N GLU A 7 -4.65 15.39 25.83
CA GLU A 7 -3.61 16.35 25.45
C GLU A 7 -3.65 16.68 23.97
N GLY A 8 -3.76 17.97 23.62
CA GLY A 8 -3.81 18.46 22.23
C GLY A 8 -2.59 18.07 21.38
N GLY A 9 -1.45 17.78 22.02
CA GLY A 9 -0.26 17.28 21.35
C GLY A 9 -0.49 15.97 20.57
N TRP A 10 -1.31 15.07 21.09
CA TRP A 10 -1.64 13.81 20.40
C TRP A 10 -2.54 14.02 19.18
N ALA A 11 -3.45 15.00 19.25
CA ALA A 11 -4.27 15.39 18.10
C ALA A 11 -3.40 15.97 16.97
N THR A 12 -2.47 16.84 17.32
CA THR A 12 -1.49 17.41 16.37
C THR A 12 -0.62 16.30 15.73
N ALA A 13 -0.07 15.39 16.54
CA ALA A 13 0.73 14.28 16.04
C ALA A 13 -0.08 13.39 15.09
N SER A 14 -1.34 13.09 15.42
CA SER A 14 -2.19 12.26 14.55
C SER A 14 -2.52 12.94 13.22
N ASN A 15 -2.69 14.27 13.19
CA ASN A 15 -2.90 15.02 11.95
C ASN A 15 -1.66 15.01 11.05
N TRP A 16 -0.46 15.14 11.62
CA TRP A 16 0.79 15.00 10.87
C TRP A 16 0.98 13.61 10.31
N LEU A 17 0.75 12.57 11.10
CA LEU A 17 0.84 11.18 10.65
C LEU A 17 -0.14 10.88 9.52
N LEU A 18 -1.35 11.40 9.61
CA LEU A 18 -2.37 11.25 8.58
C LEU A 18 -1.96 11.96 7.28
N GLY A 19 -1.45 13.21 7.36
CA GLY A 19 -0.99 13.96 6.21
C GLY A 19 0.21 13.29 5.52
N ILE A 20 1.21 12.85 6.28
CA ILE A 20 2.37 12.10 5.74
C ILE A 20 1.91 10.78 5.12
N GLY A 21 0.98 10.07 5.78
CA GLY A 21 0.40 8.84 5.27
C GLY A 21 -0.27 9.03 3.91
N LEU A 22 -1.04 10.10 3.72
CA LEU A 22 -1.68 10.43 2.45
C LEU A 22 -0.66 10.77 1.34
N VAL A 23 0.42 11.48 1.66
CA VAL A 23 1.48 11.76 0.69
C VAL A 23 2.18 10.46 0.25
N THR A 24 2.51 9.60 1.19
CA THR A 24 3.13 8.30 0.87
C THR A 24 2.18 7.37 0.11
N ALA A 25 0.89 7.41 0.43
CA ALA A 25 -0.14 6.66 -0.31
C ALA A 25 -0.26 7.15 -1.76
N ALA A 26 -0.15 8.46 -2.02
CA ALA A 26 -0.15 9.00 -3.38
C ALA A 26 1.07 8.51 -4.19
N LEU A 27 2.25 8.46 -3.59
CA LEU A 27 3.46 7.91 -4.24
C LEU A 27 3.29 6.41 -4.54
N ALA A 28 2.79 5.63 -3.57
CA ALA A 28 2.51 4.22 -3.77
C ALA A 28 1.45 3.97 -4.84
N ALA A 29 0.42 4.83 -4.92
CA ALA A 29 -0.60 4.75 -5.96
C ALA A 29 -0.01 5.03 -7.35
N ALA A 30 0.92 5.99 -7.48
CA ALA A 30 1.58 6.29 -8.74
C ALA A 30 2.40 5.10 -9.25
N THR A 31 3.18 4.45 -8.37
CA THR A 31 3.96 3.25 -8.73
C THR A 31 3.05 2.07 -9.07
N GLY A 32 2.03 1.81 -8.26
CA GLY A 32 1.07 0.73 -8.53
C GLY A 32 0.27 0.94 -9.82
N LEU A 33 -0.04 2.20 -10.16
CA LEU A 33 -0.68 2.54 -11.44
C LEU A 33 0.28 2.30 -12.61
N ALA A 34 1.56 2.64 -12.48
CA ALA A 34 2.57 2.36 -13.50
C ALA A 34 2.69 0.85 -13.77
N ASP A 35 2.74 0.02 -12.72
CA ASP A 35 2.76 -1.44 -12.85
C ASP A 35 1.48 -1.97 -13.53
N TYR A 36 0.33 -1.44 -13.13
CA TYR A 36 -0.96 -1.82 -13.71
C TYR A 36 -1.08 -1.44 -15.20
N MET A 37 -0.50 -0.30 -15.61
CA MET A 37 -0.53 0.15 -17.01
C MET A 37 0.56 -0.53 -17.85
N GLY A 38 1.68 -0.91 -17.25
CA GLY A 38 2.84 -1.48 -17.92
C GLY A 38 2.76 -2.98 -18.18
N ASP A 39 1.93 -3.72 -17.45
CA ASP A 39 1.86 -5.18 -17.54
C ASP A 39 0.40 -5.68 -17.69
N ASP A 40 0.07 -6.23 -18.86
CA ASP A 40 -1.23 -6.83 -19.15
C ASP A 40 -1.56 -8.01 -18.22
N ARG A 41 -0.56 -8.69 -17.71
CA ARG A 41 -0.71 -9.77 -16.74
C ARG A 41 -1.27 -9.24 -15.42
N VAL A 42 -0.73 -8.12 -14.93
CA VAL A 42 -1.19 -7.47 -13.69
C VAL A 42 -2.65 -7.05 -13.82
N ARG A 43 -3.04 -6.48 -14.97
CA ARG A 43 -4.42 -6.06 -15.23
C ARG A 43 -5.44 -7.19 -15.17
N ARG A 44 -5.02 -8.42 -15.44
CA ARG A 44 -5.88 -9.62 -15.41
C ARG A 44 -5.98 -10.26 -14.03
N LEU A 45 -5.14 -9.84 -13.08
CA LEU A 45 -5.14 -10.38 -11.73
C LEU A 45 -6.26 -9.76 -10.89
N GLY A 46 -7.24 -10.56 -10.51
CA GLY A 46 -8.31 -10.11 -9.61
C GLY A 46 -7.78 -9.61 -8.26
N THR A 47 -6.64 -10.13 -7.79
CA THR A 47 -5.94 -9.69 -6.59
C THR A 47 -5.43 -8.26 -6.75
N ALA A 48 -4.87 -7.89 -7.92
CA ALA A 48 -4.40 -6.53 -8.21
C ALA A 48 -5.56 -5.52 -8.18
N ILE A 49 -6.69 -5.86 -8.79
CA ILE A 49 -7.87 -5.01 -8.80
C ILE A 49 -8.41 -4.81 -7.38
N ARG A 50 -8.52 -5.87 -6.58
CA ARG A 50 -9.00 -5.78 -5.18
C ARG A 50 -8.05 -4.94 -4.32
N HIS A 51 -6.73 -5.12 -4.48
CA HIS A 51 -5.71 -4.32 -3.81
C HIS A 51 -5.86 -2.84 -4.17
N MET A 52 -6.01 -2.50 -5.43
CA MET A 52 -6.21 -1.14 -5.91
C MET A 52 -7.49 -0.52 -5.34
N ILE A 53 -8.63 -1.23 -5.39
CA ILE A 53 -9.91 -0.75 -4.84
C ILE A 53 -9.80 -0.49 -3.34
N ALA A 54 -9.19 -1.41 -2.58
CA ALA A 54 -8.99 -1.27 -1.15
C ALA A 54 -8.15 -0.03 -0.82
N ASN A 55 -7.06 0.21 -1.54
CA ASN A 55 -6.23 1.40 -1.33
C ASN A 55 -6.95 2.70 -1.68
N VAL A 56 -7.70 2.73 -2.78
CA VAL A 56 -8.51 3.91 -3.14
C VAL A 56 -9.54 4.19 -2.06
N ALA A 57 -10.22 3.17 -1.53
CA ALA A 57 -11.18 3.33 -0.44
C ALA A 57 -10.52 3.92 0.82
N VAL A 58 -9.35 3.44 1.21
CA VAL A 58 -8.60 3.99 2.34
C VAL A 58 -8.24 5.45 2.11
N VAL A 59 -7.70 5.80 0.94
CA VAL A 59 -7.32 7.19 0.63
C VAL A 59 -8.53 8.11 0.73
N VAL A 60 -9.68 7.71 0.21
CA VAL A 60 -10.92 8.49 0.30
C VAL A 60 -11.36 8.68 1.76
N ILE A 61 -11.37 7.60 2.55
CA ILE A 61 -11.73 7.65 3.98
C ILE A 61 -10.79 8.61 4.72
N GLU A 62 -9.48 8.51 4.48
CA GLU A 62 -8.49 9.31 5.20
C GLU A 62 -8.46 10.77 4.73
N ILE A 63 -8.79 11.08 3.48
CA ILE A 63 -9.01 12.46 3.03
C ILE A 63 -10.19 13.07 3.77
N ILE A 64 -11.32 12.36 3.86
CA ILE A 64 -12.50 12.82 4.61
C ILE A 64 -12.14 13.03 6.08
N ASN A 65 -11.45 12.08 6.69
CA ASN A 65 -10.99 12.15 8.08
C ASN A 65 -10.09 13.38 8.30
N LEU A 66 -9.14 13.64 7.40
CA LEU A 66 -8.26 14.80 7.48
C LEU A 66 -9.05 16.13 7.37
N ILE A 67 -9.96 16.24 6.41
CA ILE A 67 -10.79 17.44 6.23
C ILE A 67 -11.60 17.73 7.50
N LEU A 68 -12.24 16.71 8.07
CA LEU A 68 -13.02 16.85 9.32
C LEU A 68 -12.14 17.33 10.48
N ARG A 69 -10.92 16.81 10.59
CA ARG A 69 -9.96 17.20 11.64
C ARG A 69 -9.44 18.63 11.48
N LEU A 70 -9.20 19.06 10.25
CA LEU A 70 -8.73 20.41 9.95
C LEU A 70 -9.82 21.47 10.20
N GLY A 71 -11.10 21.07 10.28
CA GLY A 71 -12.21 21.93 10.69
C GLY A 71 -12.13 22.44 12.13
N GLY A 72 -11.15 21.95 12.93
CA GLY A 72 -10.85 22.48 14.27
C GLY A 72 -11.68 21.88 15.41
N ASP A 73 -12.55 20.96 15.14
CA ASP A 73 -13.37 20.31 16.16
C ASP A 73 -12.66 19.06 16.73
N THR A 74 -12.15 19.19 17.96
CA THR A 74 -11.42 18.11 18.65
C THR A 74 -12.31 16.96 19.07
N GLU A 75 -13.63 17.16 19.20
CA GLU A 75 -14.60 16.10 19.50
C GLU A 75 -14.70 15.12 18.33
N ILE A 76 -14.60 15.63 17.09
CA ILE A 76 -14.59 14.78 15.88
C ILE A 76 -13.41 13.81 15.89
N ILE A 77 -12.25 14.20 16.42
CA ILE A 77 -11.07 13.32 16.54
C ILE A 77 -11.36 12.16 17.53
N GLY A 78 -12.03 12.46 18.64
CA GLY A 78 -12.35 11.48 19.66
C GLY A 78 -13.40 10.45 19.22
N ASP A 79 -14.38 10.88 18.44
CA ASP A 79 -15.51 10.06 18.02
C ASP A 79 -15.33 9.52 16.60
N LEU A 80 -15.79 10.29 15.61
CA LEU A 80 -15.84 9.84 14.21
C LEU A 80 -14.44 9.57 13.63
N GLY A 81 -13.45 10.39 13.96
CA GLY A 81 -12.09 10.24 13.47
C GLY A 81 -11.44 8.93 13.89
N VAL A 82 -11.71 8.44 15.10
CA VAL A 82 -11.20 7.14 15.58
C VAL A 82 -11.86 5.99 14.82
N TRP A 83 -13.16 6.06 14.59
CA TRP A 83 -13.87 5.02 13.82
C TRP A 83 -13.42 4.98 12.35
N LEU A 84 -13.22 6.14 11.73
CA LEU A 84 -12.69 6.23 10.35
C LEU A 84 -11.28 5.64 10.27
N SER A 85 -10.39 6.02 11.19
CA SER A 85 -9.03 5.47 11.24
C SER A 85 -9.01 3.98 11.55
N GLY A 86 -9.92 3.50 12.40
CA GLY A 86 -10.09 2.07 12.67
C GLY A 86 -10.51 1.29 11.43
N ALA A 87 -11.50 1.79 10.71
CA ALA A 87 -11.97 1.20 9.46
C ALA A 87 -10.86 1.19 8.40
N ALA A 88 -10.17 2.31 8.22
CA ALA A 88 -9.03 2.41 7.29
C ALA A 88 -7.92 1.41 7.65
N THR A 89 -7.60 1.25 8.93
CA THR A 89 -6.60 0.28 9.40
C THR A 89 -6.99 -1.15 9.02
N LEU A 90 -8.23 -1.55 9.22
CA LEU A 90 -8.70 -2.89 8.84
C LEU A 90 -8.61 -3.12 7.33
N ILE A 91 -8.98 -2.12 6.52
CA ILE A 91 -8.87 -2.19 5.07
C ILE A 91 -7.38 -2.25 4.65
N LEU A 92 -6.49 -1.50 5.32
CA LEU A 92 -5.04 -1.55 5.07
C LEU A 92 -4.44 -2.92 5.39
N LEU A 93 -4.84 -3.58 6.46
CA LEU A 93 -4.41 -4.94 6.77
C LEU A 93 -4.83 -5.92 5.68
N TYR A 94 -6.07 -5.83 5.22
CA TYR A 94 -6.56 -6.62 4.09
C TYR A 94 -5.79 -6.30 2.80
N SER A 95 -5.59 -5.03 2.50
CA SER A 95 -4.83 -4.59 1.32
C SER A 95 -3.37 -5.03 1.37
N GLY A 96 -2.74 -4.96 2.56
CA GLY A 96 -1.38 -5.46 2.79
C GLY A 96 -1.25 -6.96 2.51
N TRP A 97 -2.23 -7.74 2.92
CA TRP A 97 -2.30 -9.16 2.55
C TRP A 97 -2.35 -9.36 1.04
N LEU A 98 -3.24 -8.65 0.35
CA LEU A 98 -3.36 -8.72 -1.12
C LEU A 98 -2.06 -8.28 -1.82
N GLY A 99 -1.41 -7.22 -1.32
CA GLY A 99 -0.11 -6.75 -1.83
C GLY A 99 0.98 -7.80 -1.66
N GLY A 100 1.03 -8.46 -0.50
CA GLY A 100 1.93 -9.60 -0.26
C GLY A 100 1.65 -10.75 -1.24
N GLU A 101 0.40 -11.09 -1.49
CA GLU A 101 0.03 -12.13 -2.47
C GLU A 101 0.48 -11.77 -3.89
N LEU A 102 0.38 -10.48 -4.27
CA LEU A 102 0.85 -10.00 -5.57
C LEU A 102 2.36 -10.21 -5.75
N VAL A 103 3.15 -9.87 -4.73
CA VAL A 103 4.62 -10.02 -4.79
C VAL A 103 5.03 -11.49 -4.71
N TYR A 104 4.59 -12.21 -3.68
CA TYR A 104 5.11 -13.56 -3.39
C TYR A 104 4.51 -14.64 -4.29
N ARG A 105 3.24 -14.52 -4.66
CA ARG A 105 2.53 -15.54 -5.44
C ARG A 105 2.51 -15.21 -6.92
N HIS A 106 2.33 -13.94 -7.27
CA HIS A 106 2.21 -13.50 -8.66
C HIS A 106 3.47 -12.83 -9.20
N ARG A 107 4.50 -12.62 -8.36
CA ARG A 107 5.80 -12.02 -8.71
C ARG A 107 5.66 -10.67 -9.41
N VAL A 108 4.68 -9.88 -9.02
CA VAL A 108 4.49 -8.52 -9.53
C VAL A 108 5.60 -7.63 -8.97
N GLY A 109 6.29 -6.87 -9.84
CA GLY A 109 7.40 -6.02 -9.44
C GLY A 109 8.73 -6.76 -9.15
N VAL A 110 8.79 -8.08 -9.37
CA VAL A 110 10.01 -8.87 -9.22
C VAL A 110 10.62 -9.11 -10.59
N GLN A 111 11.83 -8.59 -10.82
CA GLN A 111 12.63 -8.93 -12.01
C GLN A 111 13.20 -10.33 -11.83
N GLU A 112 12.89 -11.24 -12.75
CA GLU A 112 13.61 -12.51 -12.85
C GLU A 112 14.99 -12.18 -13.43
N THR A 113 16.05 -12.36 -12.62
CA THR A 113 17.44 -12.36 -13.09
C THR A 113 17.69 -13.63 -13.92
N ARG A 114 17.15 -13.65 -15.12
CA ARG A 114 17.26 -14.80 -16.04
C ARG A 114 18.63 -14.87 -16.72
N ASP A 115 19.45 -13.84 -16.57
CA ASP A 115 20.67 -13.68 -17.35
C ASP A 115 21.95 -14.16 -16.63
N GLU A 116 21.88 -14.48 -15.34
CA GLU A 116 23.06 -14.92 -14.58
C GLU A 116 23.41 -16.41 -14.73
N PHE A 117 22.45 -17.22 -15.18
CA PHE A 117 22.67 -18.66 -15.37
C PHE A 117 22.87 -19.11 -16.84
N SER A 118 22.71 -18.24 -17.81
CA SER A 118 22.90 -18.60 -19.23
C SER A 118 24.37 -18.55 -19.65
N GLY A 119 25.28 -18.16 -18.77
CA GLY A 119 26.72 -18.09 -19.04
C GLY A 119 27.53 -19.28 -18.52
N TYR A 120 26.92 -20.24 -17.85
CA TYR A 120 27.58 -21.50 -17.53
C TYR A 120 27.37 -22.48 -18.70
N ASP A 121 28.16 -22.24 -19.76
CA ASP A 121 28.38 -23.20 -20.81
C ASP A 121 29.18 -24.34 -20.18
N ASP A 122 28.52 -25.44 -19.88
CA ASP A 122 29.15 -26.70 -19.50
C ASP A 122 29.92 -27.19 -20.71
N GLY A 123 31.16 -26.71 -20.84
CA GLY A 123 32.15 -27.24 -21.78
C GLY A 123 32.41 -28.71 -21.49
N HIS A 124 31.45 -29.57 -21.85
CA HIS A 124 31.75 -30.99 -21.99
C HIS A 124 32.61 -31.15 -23.25
N PRO A 125 33.90 -31.56 -23.11
CA PRO A 125 34.67 -31.98 -24.26
C PRO A 125 34.01 -33.22 -24.85
N GLU A 126 33.52 -33.09 -26.09
CA GLU A 126 33.15 -34.22 -26.92
C GLU A 126 34.29 -35.23 -26.88
N ALA A 127 34.09 -36.35 -26.17
CA ALA A 127 35.03 -37.47 -26.24
C ALA A 127 34.93 -38.05 -27.64
N GLY A 128 35.79 -37.57 -28.51
CA GLY A 128 36.08 -38.18 -29.81
C GLY A 128 36.72 -39.57 -29.63
N GLY A 129 36.13 -40.55 -30.19
CA GLY A 129 36.68 -41.89 -30.35
C GLY A 129 36.03 -42.55 -31.54
#